data_5ea64f81a508457929e8d87d8d8b3be3
#
_entry.id   5ea64f81a508457929e8d87d8d8b3be3
#
_cell.length_a   1.000
_cell.length_b   1.000
_cell.length_c   1.000
_cell.angle_alpha   90.00
_cell.angle_beta   90.00
_cell.angle_gamma   90.00
#
_symmetry.space_group_name_H-M   'P 1'
#
loop_
_entity.id
_entity.type
_entity.pdbx_description
1 polymer ?
#
loop_
_entity_poly.entity_id
_entity_poly.type
_entity_poly.pdbx_seq_one_letter_code
_entity_poly.pdbx_strand_id
1 'polypeptide(L)'
;PSSSRAGGSIRTRTGDARAVLERLPAGIRGQADLVISDIFHGARTPAHVTSLEFYCLVARYLTETGVLLVNVADGAGLAFARRQAATVRSELPHVALLAEVQVLKGRRFGNIVIAASRTPLPTAWLPRLMAAGPHPAKVAQGAEIDAFVAGSRPVTDADAAPSPAPSATLFER
;
A
#
# COMPACT_ATOMS: atom_id res chain seq x y z
N PRO A 1 25.29 -12.56 -29.38
CA PRO A 1 24.67 -11.74 -28.35
C PRO A 1 24.28 -12.66 -27.23
N SER A 2 25.12 -12.69 -26.19
CA SER A 2 24.90 -13.50 -24.99
C SER A 2 23.85 -12.81 -24.09
N SER A 3 22.68 -13.41 -23.98
CA SER A 3 21.75 -13.07 -22.92
C SER A 3 22.33 -13.55 -21.59
N SER A 4 22.97 -12.66 -20.84
CA SER A 4 23.30 -12.92 -19.46
C SER A 4 21.97 -13.00 -18.68
N ARG A 5 21.55 -14.21 -18.33
CA ARG A 5 20.55 -14.42 -17.29
C ARG A 5 21.14 -13.83 -16.01
N ALA A 6 20.68 -12.64 -15.63
CA ALA A 6 20.93 -12.12 -14.30
C ALA A 6 20.26 -13.09 -13.31
N GLY A 7 21.07 -13.93 -12.68
CA GLY A 7 20.62 -14.84 -11.64
C GLY A 7 20.19 -14.03 -10.43
N GLY A 8 18.88 -13.71 -10.33
CA GLY A 8 18.33 -13.04 -9.17
C GLY A 8 18.49 -13.93 -7.95
N SER A 9 19.06 -13.42 -6.85
CA SER A 9 19.10 -14.10 -5.56
C SER A 9 17.95 -13.65 -4.68
N ILE A 10 17.18 -14.60 -4.12
CA ILE A 10 16.17 -14.33 -3.10
C ILE A 10 16.84 -14.41 -1.72
N ARG A 11 16.65 -13.37 -0.92
CA ARG A 11 17.11 -13.33 0.47
C ARG A 11 15.91 -13.21 1.38
N THR A 12 15.76 -14.13 2.32
CA THR A 12 14.70 -14.10 3.32
C THR A 12 15.24 -13.62 4.68
N ARG A 13 14.37 -12.95 5.43
CA ARG A 13 14.63 -12.57 6.83
C ARG A 13 13.37 -12.85 7.64
N THR A 14 13.54 -13.42 8.82
CA THR A 14 12.46 -13.71 9.75
C THR A 14 12.41 -12.64 10.83
N GLY A 15 11.23 -12.22 11.23
CA GLY A 15 11.03 -11.26 12.31
C GLY A 15 9.93 -10.26 12.01
N ASP A 16 9.75 -9.29 12.92
CA ASP A 16 8.88 -8.15 12.71
C ASP A 16 9.35 -7.31 11.54
N ALA A 17 8.44 -6.96 10.63
CA ALA A 17 8.78 -6.31 9.37
C ALA A 17 9.46 -4.94 9.57
N ARG A 18 8.95 -4.11 10.50
CA ARG A 18 9.53 -2.80 10.81
C ARG A 18 10.90 -2.93 11.44
N ALA A 19 11.03 -3.82 12.44
CA ALA A 19 12.30 -4.06 13.11
C ALA A 19 13.38 -4.65 12.17
N VAL A 20 12.97 -5.51 11.22
CA VAL A 20 13.88 -6.01 10.19
C VAL A 20 14.29 -4.89 9.25
N LEU A 21 13.34 -4.05 8.79
CA LEU A 21 13.61 -2.94 7.89
C LEU A 21 14.60 -1.93 8.52
N GLU A 22 14.45 -1.61 9.80
CA GLU A 22 15.35 -0.71 10.55
C GLU A 22 16.80 -1.20 10.59
N ARG A 23 17.00 -2.52 10.56
CA ARG A 23 18.32 -3.17 10.64
C ARG A 23 18.92 -3.51 9.29
N LEU A 24 18.24 -3.21 8.17
CA LEU A 24 18.79 -3.48 6.85
C LEU A 24 20.05 -2.65 6.61
N PRO A 25 21.07 -3.21 5.90
CA PRO A 25 22.30 -2.50 5.60
C PRO A 25 22.05 -1.17 4.90
N ALA A 26 22.80 -0.14 5.30
CA ALA A 26 22.70 1.18 4.68
C ALA A 26 22.95 1.15 3.14
N GLY A 27 23.78 0.23 2.68
CA GLY A 27 24.14 0.08 1.27
C GLY A 27 23.00 -0.32 0.33
N ILE A 28 21.83 -0.72 0.85
CA ILE A 28 20.66 -1.02 -0.01
C ILE A 28 19.61 0.11 0.00
N ARG A 29 19.89 1.22 0.67
CA ARG A 29 19.02 2.41 0.62
C ARG A 29 19.02 3.00 -0.78
N GLY A 30 17.86 3.42 -1.24
CA GLY A 30 17.67 3.98 -2.57
C GLY A 30 17.88 2.99 -3.73
N GLN A 31 17.78 1.68 -3.49
CA GLN A 31 18.03 0.67 -4.52
C GLN A 31 16.81 -0.19 -4.86
N ALA A 32 15.70 -0.04 -4.15
CA ALA A 32 14.49 -0.80 -4.44
C ALA A 32 13.62 -0.09 -5.47
N ASP A 33 13.39 -0.71 -6.62
CA ASP A 33 12.44 -0.21 -7.62
C ASP A 33 10.99 -0.49 -7.22
N LEU A 34 10.78 -1.49 -6.35
CA LEU A 34 9.48 -1.87 -5.85
C LEU A 34 9.60 -2.36 -4.40
N VAL A 35 8.73 -1.82 -3.54
CA VAL A 35 8.49 -2.37 -2.20
C VAL A 35 7.01 -2.72 -2.09
N ILE A 36 6.72 -3.92 -1.58
CA ILE A 36 5.35 -4.38 -1.33
C ILE A 36 5.19 -4.55 0.18
N SER A 37 4.26 -3.81 0.76
CA SER A 37 3.82 -3.95 2.15
C SER A 37 2.50 -4.72 2.18
N ASP A 38 2.59 -6.02 2.39
CA ASP A 38 1.46 -6.95 2.54
C ASP A 38 1.57 -7.62 3.90
N ILE A 39 1.41 -6.81 4.97
CA ILE A 39 1.72 -7.20 6.35
C ILE A 39 0.42 -7.37 7.13
N PHE A 40 0.15 -8.60 7.55
CA PHE A 40 -0.99 -8.94 8.37
C PHE A 40 -0.58 -9.76 9.60
N HIS A 41 -1.26 -9.52 10.71
CA HIS A 41 -1.29 -10.41 11.87
C HIS A 41 -2.72 -10.93 12.02
N GLY A 42 -2.93 -12.21 11.70
CA GLY A 42 -4.27 -12.73 11.44
C GLY A 42 -4.90 -12.00 10.25
N ALA A 43 -6.08 -11.41 10.46
CA ALA A 43 -6.81 -10.68 9.42
C ALA A 43 -6.62 -9.14 9.48
N ARG A 44 -5.65 -8.64 10.24
CA ARG A 44 -5.48 -7.21 10.50
C ARG A 44 -4.05 -6.74 10.24
N THR A 45 -3.91 -5.57 9.66
CA THR A 45 -2.62 -4.86 9.60
C THR A 45 -2.24 -4.35 10.98
N PRO A 46 -1.05 -4.68 11.53
CA PRO A 46 -0.62 -4.20 12.84
C PRO A 46 -0.41 -2.68 12.88
N ALA A 47 -0.69 -2.04 14.02
CA ALA A 47 -0.60 -0.60 14.18
C ALA A 47 0.77 -0.01 13.81
N HIS A 48 1.86 -0.63 14.26
CA HIS A 48 3.22 -0.11 14.11
C HIS A 48 3.77 -0.08 12.67
N VAL A 49 3.02 -0.64 11.69
CA VAL A 49 3.33 -0.58 10.26
C VAL A 49 2.33 0.27 9.47
N THR A 50 1.59 1.17 10.14
CA THR A 50 0.58 2.03 9.54
C THR A 50 0.87 3.52 9.68
N SER A 51 1.99 3.89 10.28
CA SER A 51 2.36 5.26 10.61
C SER A 51 3.21 5.94 9.54
N LEU A 52 3.26 7.26 9.58
CA LEU A 52 4.13 8.09 8.75
C LEU A 52 5.60 7.70 8.94
N GLU A 53 6.02 7.44 10.19
CA GLU A 53 7.38 7.03 10.52
C GLU A 53 7.76 5.71 9.84
N PHE A 54 6.82 4.76 9.78
CA PHE A 54 7.03 3.52 9.04
C PHE A 54 7.15 3.78 7.53
N TYR A 55 6.30 4.60 6.94
CA TYR A 55 6.37 4.88 5.49
C TYR A 55 7.59 5.72 5.14
N CYS A 56 8.01 6.66 5.98
CA CYS A 56 9.30 7.34 5.83
C CYS A 56 10.48 6.36 5.85
N LEU A 57 10.43 5.35 6.74
CA LEU A 57 11.45 4.31 6.79
C LEU A 57 11.47 3.49 5.50
N VAL A 58 10.31 3.05 4.99
CA VAL A 58 10.19 2.33 3.72
C VAL A 58 10.71 3.16 2.55
N ALA A 59 10.34 4.44 2.47
CA ALA A 59 10.70 5.34 1.40
C ALA A 59 12.23 5.55 1.26
N ARG A 60 13.00 5.36 2.33
CA ARG A 60 14.48 5.41 2.29
C ARG A 60 15.11 4.32 1.42
N TYR A 61 14.39 3.24 1.18
CA TYR A 61 14.89 2.12 0.38
C TYR A 61 14.49 2.22 -1.09
N LEU A 62 13.46 3.01 -1.42
CA LEU A 62 13.02 3.21 -2.80
C LEU A 62 14.03 4.03 -3.59
N THR A 63 14.23 3.65 -4.86
CA THR A 63 14.86 4.51 -5.86
C THR A 63 14.02 5.77 -6.07
N GLU A 64 14.53 6.75 -6.82
CA GLU A 64 13.80 7.99 -7.12
C GLU A 64 12.47 7.72 -7.83
N THR A 65 12.44 6.72 -8.72
CA THR A 65 11.23 6.28 -9.45
C THR A 65 10.58 5.04 -8.85
N GLY A 66 11.08 4.59 -7.70
CA GLY A 66 10.60 3.38 -7.03
C GLY A 66 9.15 3.50 -6.58
N VAL A 67 8.44 2.39 -6.58
CA VAL A 67 7.02 2.31 -6.23
C VAL A 67 6.84 1.55 -4.92
N LEU A 68 6.03 2.10 -4.03
CA LEU A 68 5.50 1.42 -2.86
C LEU A 68 4.08 0.91 -3.18
N LEU A 69 3.82 -0.36 -2.95
CA LEU A 69 2.48 -0.94 -2.91
C LEU A 69 2.13 -1.31 -1.48
N VAL A 70 1.00 -0.83 -0.98
CA VAL A 70 0.48 -1.18 0.35
C VAL A 70 -0.87 -1.84 0.21
N ASN A 71 -0.98 -3.08 0.67
CA ASN A 71 -2.27 -3.76 0.75
C ASN A 71 -2.95 -3.43 2.08
N VAL A 72 -4.11 -2.80 2.02
CA VAL A 72 -4.94 -2.48 3.18
C VAL A 72 -6.30 -3.15 3.06
N ALA A 73 -6.81 -3.71 4.16
CA ALA A 73 -8.14 -4.27 4.25
C ALA A 73 -9.03 -3.32 5.07
N ASP A 74 -10.19 -2.95 4.50
CA ASP A 74 -11.13 -2.05 5.16
C ASP A 74 -12.58 -2.36 4.76
N GLY A 75 -13.54 -1.77 5.46
CA GLY A 75 -14.96 -2.00 5.29
C GLY A 75 -15.78 -0.72 5.10
N ALA A 76 -16.96 -0.69 5.66
CA ALA A 76 -17.90 0.42 5.52
C ALA A 76 -17.25 1.76 5.94
N GLY A 77 -17.40 2.78 5.09
CA GLY A 77 -16.88 4.13 5.32
C GLY A 77 -15.40 4.33 4.99
N LEU A 78 -14.60 3.25 4.87
CA LEU A 78 -13.19 3.28 4.47
C LEU A 78 -12.31 4.22 5.31
N ALA A 79 -12.60 4.36 6.59
CA ALA A 79 -11.90 5.31 7.47
C ALA A 79 -10.41 4.97 7.60
N PHE A 80 -10.09 3.68 7.73
CA PHE A 80 -8.70 3.22 7.82
C PHE A 80 -7.97 3.45 6.49
N ALA A 81 -8.55 3.01 5.36
CA ALA A 81 -7.93 3.16 4.05
C ALA A 81 -7.70 4.63 3.67
N ARG A 82 -8.65 5.54 4.01
CA ARG A 82 -8.50 6.99 3.81
C ARG A 82 -7.33 7.56 4.59
N ARG A 83 -7.20 7.20 5.87
CA ARG A 83 -6.08 7.62 6.72
C ARG A 83 -4.76 7.04 6.21
N GLN A 84 -4.73 5.77 5.77
CA GLN A 84 -3.52 5.16 5.19
C GLN A 84 -3.11 5.84 3.89
N ALA A 85 -4.05 6.14 2.99
CA ALA A 85 -3.76 6.86 1.75
C ALA A 85 -3.23 8.29 2.04
N ALA A 86 -3.82 9.00 3.01
CA ALA A 86 -3.33 10.31 3.45
C ALA A 86 -1.90 10.22 4.04
N THR A 87 -1.63 9.19 4.84
CA THR A 87 -0.33 8.97 5.48
C THR A 87 0.76 8.66 4.44
N VAL A 88 0.50 7.73 3.52
CA VAL A 88 1.42 7.39 2.43
C VAL A 88 1.68 8.61 1.54
N ARG A 89 0.63 9.37 1.21
CA ARG A 89 0.72 10.56 0.35
C ARG A 89 1.58 11.67 0.95
N SER A 90 1.67 11.75 2.27
CA SER A 90 2.53 12.74 2.94
C SER A 90 4.01 12.53 2.66
N GLU A 91 4.44 11.29 2.38
CA GLU A 91 5.82 10.94 2.05
C GLU A 91 6.02 10.74 0.55
N LEU A 92 5.05 10.12 -0.14
CA LEU A 92 5.08 9.78 -1.56
C LEU A 92 3.88 10.42 -2.26
N PRO A 93 4.03 11.60 -2.87
CA PRO A 93 2.91 12.46 -3.28
C PRO A 93 2.06 11.91 -4.44
N HIS A 94 2.63 11.04 -5.28
CA HIS A 94 1.90 10.44 -6.40
C HIS A 94 1.25 9.13 -5.96
N VAL A 95 -0.07 9.17 -5.73
CA VAL A 95 -0.85 8.03 -5.21
C VAL A 95 -1.91 7.61 -6.21
N ALA A 96 -2.09 6.29 -6.32
CA ALA A 96 -3.23 5.66 -6.97
C ALA A 96 -3.81 4.55 -6.07
N LEU A 97 -5.12 4.33 -6.13
CA LEU A 97 -5.80 3.25 -5.43
C LEU A 97 -6.34 2.25 -6.45
N LEU A 98 -6.11 0.97 -6.18
CA LEU A 98 -6.59 -0.14 -6.99
C LEU A 98 -7.46 -1.05 -6.12
N ALA A 99 -8.74 -1.18 -6.45
CA ALA A 99 -9.65 -2.09 -5.74
C ALA A 99 -10.90 -2.37 -6.57
N GLU A 100 -11.67 -3.35 -6.14
CA GLU A 100 -13.01 -3.56 -6.66
C GLU A 100 -13.89 -2.32 -6.43
N VAL A 101 -14.76 -2.04 -7.38
CA VAL A 101 -15.64 -0.85 -7.33
C VAL A 101 -16.48 -0.80 -6.07
N GLN A 102 -17.00 -1.96 -5.61
CA GLN A 102 -17.85 -2.01 -4.42
C GLN A 102 -17.06 -1.75 -3.13
N VAL A 103 -15.77 -2.17 -3.10
CA VAL A 103 -14.86 -1.88 -2.00
C VAL A 103 -14.55 -0.38 -1.95
N LEU A 104 -14.17 0.25 -3.08
CA LEU A 104 -13.90 1.71 -3.13
C LEU A 104 -15.11 2.57 -2.78
N LYS A 105 -16.33 2.05 -2.97
CA LYS A 105 -17.57 2.70 -2.54
C LYS A 105 -17.91 2.46 -1.06
N GLY A 106 -17.08 1.71 -0.33
CA GLY A 106 -17.35 1.35 1.07
C GLY A 106 -18.58 0.47 1.29
N ARG A 107 -19.02 -0.25 0.25
CA ARG A 107 -20.21 -1.12 0.30
C ARG A 107 -19.89 -2.55 0.69
N ARG A 108 -18.64 -2.93 0.59
CA ARG A 108 -18.14 -4.26 0.91
C ARG A 108 -16.77 -4.15 1.58
N PHE A 109 -16.52 -5.01 2.57
CA PHE A 109 -15.17 -5.23 3.09
C PHE A 109 -14.28 -5.85 2.00
N GLY A 110 -13.05 -5.39 1.89
CA GLY A 110 -12.11 -5.94 0.91
C GLY A 110 -10.77 -5.22 0.94
N ASN A 111 -9.91 -5.62 0.03
CA ASN A 111 -8.57 -5.08 -0.09
C ASN A 111 -8.54 -3.87 -1.04
N ILE A 112 -7.76 -2.89 -0.65
CA ILE A 112 -7.39 -1.73 -1.44
C ILE A 112 -5.87 -1.72 -1.53
N VAL A 113 -5.32 -1.74 -2.74
CA VAL A 113 -3.89 -1.54 -2.95
C VAL A 113 -3.64 -0.05 -3.15
N ILE A 114 -2.84 0.53 -2.29
CA ILE A 114 -2.33 1.89 -2.41
C ILE A 114 -0.98 1.80 -3.13
N ALA A 115 -0.89 2.35 -4.34
CA ALA A 115 0.36 2.52 -5.06
C ALA A 115 0.86 3.95 -4.86
N ALA A 116 2.13 4.13 -4.53
CA ALA A 116 2.70 5.45 -4.30
C ALA A 116 4.15 5.57 -4.75
N SER A 117 4.56 6.76 -5.20
CA SER A 117 5.92 7.07 -5.67
C SER A 117 6.24 8.55 -5.45
N ARG A 118 7.53 8.90 -5.50
CA ARG A 118 7.99 10.29 -5.59
C ARG A 118 7.71 10.93 -6.95
N THR A 119 7.68 10.11 -7.98
CA THR A 119 7.44 10.54 -9.38
C THR A 119 6.08 10.06 -9.87
N PRO A 120 5.51 10.64 -10.94
CA PRO A 120 4.24 10.22 -11.49
C PRO A 120 4.19 8.73 -11.79
N LEU A 121 3.13 8.05 -11.30
CA LEU A 121 2.93 6.62 -11.52
C LEU A 121 2.56 6.33 -12.98
N PRO A 122 3.10 5.27 -13.62
CA PRO A 122 2.76 4.88 -14.98
C PRO A 122 1.40 4.16 -15.03
N THR A 123 0.32 4.89 -14.76
CA THR A 123 -1.03 4.32 -14.57
C THR A 123 -1.84 4.17 -15.86
N ALA A 124 -1.36 4.68 -17.01
CA ALA A 124 -2.15 4.77 -18.25
C ALA A 124 -2.73 3.43 -18.73
N TRP A 125 -2.03 2.32 -18.51
CA TRP A 125 -2.43 0.97 -18.92
C TRP A 125 -3.22 0.21 -17.84
N LEU A 126 -3.17 0.62 -16.58
CA LEU A 126 -3.81 -0.06 -15.45
C LEU A 126 -5.32 -0.19 -15.59
N PRO A 127 -6.11 0.82 -16.02
CA PRO A 127 -7.55 0.70 -16.14
C PRO A 127 -7.97 -0.45 -17.05
N ARG A 128 -7.27 -0.66 -18.17
CA ARG A 128 -7.54 -1.77 -19.09
C ARG A 128 -7.25 -3.13 -18.44
N LEU A 129 -6.14 -3.23 -17.72
CA LEU A 129 -5.76 -4.45 -17.01
C LEU A 129 -6.77 -4.79 -15.91
N MET A 130 -7.18 -3.79 -15.13
CA MET A 130 -8.12 -3.96 -14.03
C MET A 130 -9.53 -4.33 -14.51
N ALA A 131 -9.94 -3.87 -15.69
CA ALA A 131 -11.23 -4.23 -16.29
C ALA A 131 -11.26 -5.67 -16.84
N ALA A 132 -10.11 -6.26 -17.16
CA ALA A 132 -10.01 -7.61 -17.73
C ALA A 132 -10.10 -8.73 -16.69
N GLY A 133 -10.10 -8.42 -15.40
CA GLY A 133 -10.20 -9.39 -14.30
C GLY A 133 -11.62 -9.96 -14.11
N PRO A 134 -11.76 -11.07 -13.38
CA PRO A 134 -13.05 -11.69 -13.09
C PRO A 134 -13.96 -10.80 -12.21
N HIS A 135 -13.37 -9.87 -11.48
CA HIS A 135 -14.09 -8.88 -10.67
C HIS A 135 -13.74 -7.47 -11.16
N PRO A 136 -14.73 -6.65 -11.56
CA PRO A 136 -14.48 -5.30 -12.02
C PRO A 136 -13.76 -4.48 -10.94
N ALA A 137 -12.54 -4.09 -11.25
CA ALA A 137 -11.73 -3.26 -10.41
C ALA A 137 -11.50 -1.89 -11.06
N LYS A 138 -11.19 -0.89 -10.25
CA LYS A 138 -10.99 0.49 -10.66
C LYS A 138 -9.63 0.97 -10.18
N VAL A 139 -9.05 1.86 -10.96
CA VAL A 139 -7.91 2.70 -10.56
C VAL A 139 -8.45 4.10 -10.28
N ALA A 140 -8.32 4.57 -9.03
CA ALA A 140 -8.61 5.95 -8.65
C ALA A 140 -7.28 6.73 -8.59
N GLN A 141 -7.24 7.92 -9.20
CA GLN A 141 -6.05 8.78 -9.26
C GLN A 141 -6.42 10.25 -9.42
N GLY A 142 -5.47 11.15 -9.24
CA GLY A 142 -5.67 12.60 -9.38
C GLY A 142 -6.77 13.12 -8.43
N ALA A 143 -7.75 13.84 -8.97
CA ALA A 143 -8.85 14.42 -8.19
C ALA A 143 -9.67 13.39 -7.39
N GLU A 144 -9.70 12.13 -7.81
CA GLU A 144 -10.36 11.06 -7.05
C GLU A 144 -9.61 10.73 -5.76
N ILE A 145 -8.26 10.84 -5.77
CA ILE A 145 -7.45 10.70 -4.55
C ILE A 145 -7.68 11.89 -3.62
N ASP A 146 -7.73 13.11 -4.16
CA ASP A 146 -7.99 14.31 -3.36
C ASP A 146 -9.32 14.18 -2.62
N ALA A 147 -10.37 13.76 -3.32
CA ALA A 147 -11.67 13.49 -2.72
C ALA A 147 -11.66 12.31 -1.72
N PHE A 148 -10.89 11.26 -2.01
CA PHE A 148 -10.80 10.09 -1.13
C PHE A 148 -10.15 10.41 0.20
N VAL A 149 -9.06 11.18 0.22
CA VAL A 149 -8.34 11.53 1.45
C VAL A 149 -8.88 12.78 2.14
N ALA A 150 -9.84 13.49 1.54
CA ALA A 150 -10.39 14.73 2.07
C ALA A 150 -10.83 14.58 3.54
N GLY A 151 -10.37 15.50 4.41
CA GLY A 151 -10.64 15.45 5.85
C GLY A 151 -9.85 14.40 6.65
N SER A 152 -9.07 13.55 5.98
CA SER A 152 -8.22 12.57 6.67
C SER A 152 -6.87 13.20 7.02
N ARG A 153 -6.36 12.86 8.22
CA ARG A 153 -5.03 13.27 8.68
C ARG A 153 -4.08 12.09 8.60
N PRO A 154 -2.78 12.32 8.30
CA PRO A 154 -1.76 11.31 8.43
C PRO A 154 -1.74 10.69 9.83
N VAL A 155 -1.41 9.41 9.89
CA VAL A 155 -1.26 8.65 11.13
C VAL A 155 0.20 8.70 11.55
N THR A 156 0.47 9.02 12.80
CA THR A 156 1.80 8.93 13.41
C THR A 156 1.89 7.72 14.32
N ASP A 157 3.09 7.38 14.80
CA ASP A 157 3.26 6.29 15.78
C ASP A 157 2.42 6.51 17.04
N ALA A 158 2.17 7.77 17.41
CA ALA A 158 1.42 8.13 18.62
C ALA A 158 -0.08 7.80 18.52
N ASP A 159 -0.65 7.81 17.30
CA ASP A 159 -2.08 7.58 17.05
C ASP A 159 -2.34 6.40 16.10
N ALA A 160 -1.32 5.58 15.87
CA ALA A 160 -1.42 4.39 15.04
C ALA A 160 -2.38 3.36 15.65
N ALA A 161 -3.23 2.81 14.80
CA ALA A 161 -4.17 1.75 15.17
C ALA A 161 -4.14 0.62 14.14
N PRO A 162 -4.42 -0.63 14.54
CA PRO A 162 -4.51 -1.71 13.59
C PRO A 162 -5.71 -1.53 12.66
N SER A 163 -5.68 -2.17 11.47
CA SER A 163 -6.84 -2.17 10.57
C SER A 163 -8.08 -2.76 11.24
N PRO A 164 -9.30 -2.41 10.79
CA PRO A 164 -10.51 -3.04 11.29
C PRO A 164 -10.50 -4.55 11.03
N ALA A 165 -11.14 -5.31 11.91
CA ALA A 165 -11.37 -6.72 11.66
C ALA A 165 -12.45 -6.89 10.58
N PRO A 166 -12.39 -7.96 9.75
CA PRO A 166 -13.52 -8.34 8.93
C PRO A 166 -14.75 -8.55 9.81
N SER A 167 -15.93 -8.08 9.39
CA SER A 167 -17.16 -8.38 10.10
C SER A 167 -17.47 -9.87 10.01
N ALA A 168 -17.99 -10.47 11.09
CA ALA A 168 -18.33 -11.91 11.14
C ALA A 168 -19.29 -12.35 10.03
N THR A 169 -20.13 -11.46 9.52
CA THR A 169 -21.07 -11.69 8.41
C THR A 169 -20.40 -11.96 7.05
N LEU A 170 -19.09 -11.81 6.92
CA LEU A 170 -18.37 -12.12 5.67
C LEU A 170 -18.20 -13.61 5.41
N PHE A 171 -18.29 -14.43 6.45
CA PHE A 171 -18.06 -15.88 6.39
C PHE A 171 -19.34 -16.73 6.47
N GLU A 172 -20.51 -16.10 6.53
CA GLU A 172 -21.81 -16.75 6.62
C GLU A 172 -22.57 -16.91 5.29
N ARG A 173 -21.85 -16.99 4.14
CA ARG A 173 -22.47 -17.30 2.85
C ARG A 173 -21.82 -18.49 2.18
#